data_8fabf77c2e65b8185e77fa67ad68c243
#
_entry.id   8fabf77c2e65b8185e77fa67ad68c243
#
_cell.length_a   1.000
_cell.length_b   1.000
_cell.length_c   1.000
_cell.angle_alpha   90.00
_cell.angle_beta   90.00
_cell.angle_gamma   90.00
#
_symmetry.space_group_name_H-M   'P 1'
#
loop_
_entity.id
_entity.type
_entity.pdbx_description
1 polymer ?
#
loop_
_entity_poly.entity_id
_entity_poly.type
_entity_poly.pdbx_seq_one_letter_code
_entity_poly.pdbx_strand_id
1 'polypeptide(L)'
;MRAVGVRGAAWSAGVSAWGDLFVEDQERLRWFIAADDRWYRPSRETTVRQREVSGVPVIETRIKVPGGDAVQRVYGVANFGGAIVVEIYNDSSLPFAVAFDRGDISTMREPSPTGVQGIDLPAGSVVFPVGHHATMRAAILVGAGFDAANRRLTAQEIESLPSFEQVERGWLGALQISSRVDVPNLSWSSVLTSQRCKVLLSNSAELAESSDINLVVDLLLDRAERVRLGDKPAQWVDEVAVATERILKQCAKTQSVQWFEERALLGAGMVLNRAGES
;
A
#
# COMPACT_ATOMS: atom_id res chain seq x y z
N MET A 1 -3.84 10.46 -1.92
CA MET A 1 -3.51 9.33 -1.05
C MET A 1 -2.87 8.24 -1.90
N ARG A 2 -1.80 7.57 -1.42
CA ARG A 2 -1.11 6.48 -2.11
C ARG A 2 -1.39 5.16 -1.40
N ALA A 3 -1.64 4.09 -2.16
CA ALA A 3 -1.97 2.79 -1.58
C ALA A 3 -0.71 1.98 -1.26
N VAL A 4 -0.74 1.25 -0.15
CA VAL A 4 0.21 0.22 0.23
C VAL A 4 -0.53 -1.06 0.59
N GLY A 5 0.10 -2.20 0.40
CA GLY A 5 -0.52 -3.51 0.66
C GLY A 5 0.30 -4.65 0.07
N VAL A 6 -0.32 -5.81 -0.04
CA VAL A 6 0.27 -7.02 -0.58
C VAL A 6 -0.58 -7.52 -1.73
N ARG A 7 0.06 -8.03 -2.79
CA ARG A 7 -0.64 -8.61 -3.95
C ARG A 7 -1.60 -9.72 -3.50
N GLY A 8 -2.86 -9.60 -3.93
CA GLY A 8 -3.90 -10.58 -3.64
C GLY A 8 -4.41 -10.58 -2.20
N ALA A 9 -3.98 -9.65 -1.36
CA ALA A 9 -4.56 -9.48 -0.03
C ALA A 9 -5.93 -8.79 -0.11
N ALA A 10 -6.83 -9.15 0.81
CA ALA A 10 -8.14 -8.52 0.93
C ALA A 10 -8.07 -7.14 1.60
N TRP A 11 -6.90 -6.69 2.02
CA TRP A 11 -6.67 -5.44 2.72
C TRP A 11 -5.67 -4.55 1.98
N SER A 12 -5.83 -3.28 2.14
CA SER A 12 -4.86 -2.25 1.74
C SER A 12 -4.91 -1.09 2.74
N ALA A 13 -3.92 -0.22 2.67
CA ALA A 13 -3.90 1.00 3.47
C ALA A 13 -3.53 2.21 2.60
N GLY A 14 -3.89 3.39 3.06
CA GLY A 14 -3.60 4.64 2.39
C GLY A 14 -2.52 5.44 3.11
N VAL A 15 -1.63 6.07 2.36
CA VAL A 15 -0.64 7.01 2.89
C VAL A 15 -0.92 8.41 2.33
N SER A 16 -1.11 9.40 3.22
CA SER A 16 -1.32 10.79 2.82
C SER A 16 -0.06 11.40 2.21
N ALA A 17 -0.18 12.58 1.60
CA ALA A 17 0.97 13.32 1.07
C ALA A 17 2.02 13.69 2.13
N TRP A 18 1.65 13.64 3.40
CA TRP A 18 2.52 13.93 4.55
C TRP A 18 2.99 12.68 5.31
N GLY A 19 2.65 11.47 4.81
CA GLY A 19 3.05 10.22 5.43
C GLY A 19 2.11 9.72 6.54
N ASP A 20 0.96 10.35 6.77
CA ASP A 20 -0.05 9.81 7.69
C ASP A 20 -0.60 8.51 7.11
N LEU A 21 -0.71 7.48 7.93
CA LEU A 21 -1.20 6.16 7.55
C LEU A 21 -2.68 6.02 7.91
N PHE A 22 -3.47 5.53 6.96
CA PHE A 22 -4.89 5.23 7.09
C PHE A 22 -5.09 3.74 6.85
N VAL A 23 -5.55 3.05 7.86
CA VAL A 23 -5.97 1.64 7.81
C VAL A 23 -7.47 1.62 8.00
N GLU A 24 -8.17 0.79 7.23
CA GLU A 24 -9.61 0.62 7.37
C GLU A 24 -9.96 0.20 8.81
N ASP A 25 -11.04 0.75 9.35
CA ASP A 25 -11.52 0.53 10.71
C ASP A 25 -10.54 0.88 11.85
N GLN A 26 -9.45 1.59 11.54
CA GLN A 26 -8.50 2.03 12.54
C GLN A 26 -8.34 3.55 12.54
N GLU A 27 -7.96 4.08 13.70
CA GLU A 27 -7.57 5.48 13.78
C GLU A 27 -6.32 5.74 12.94
N ARG A 28 -6.26 6.92 12.33
CA ARG A 28 -5.12 7.40 11.56
C ARG A 28 -3.86 7.40 12.42
N LEU A 29 -2.74 6.89 11.90
CA LEU A 29 -1.43 7.05 12.51
C LEU A 29 -0.72 8.27 11.92
N ARG A 30 -0.37 9.23 12.77
CA ARG A 30 0.47 10.38 12.44
C ARG A 30 1.86 10.22 13.05
N TRP A 31 2.83 10.85 12.42
CA TRP A 31 4.21 10.87 12.88
C TRP A 31 4.74 12.30 12.98
N PHE A 32 5.71 12.50 13.87
CA PHE A 32 6.32 13.79 14.17
C PHE A 32 7.80 13.57 14.43
N ILE A 33 8.64 14.56 14.13
CA ILE A 33 10.09 14.49 14.39
C ILE A 33 10.46 15.61 15.35
N ALA A 34 11.14 15.26 16.44
CA ALA A 34 11.77 16.21 17.33
C ALA A 34 13.25 16.34 16.98
N ALA A 35 13.66 17.48 16.53
CA ALA A 35 15.05 17.83 16.24
C ALA A 35 15.27 19.33 16.52
N ASP A 36 16.45 19.68 17.05
CA ASP A 36 16.82 21.07 17.32
C ASP A 36 15.74 21.84 18.12
N ASP A 37 15.36 21.26 19.25
CA ASP A 37 14.42 21.80 20.23
C ASP A 37 13.01 22.13 19.71
N ARG A 38 12.63 21.57 18.54
CA ARG A 38 11.26 21.70 18.01
C ARG A 38 10.71 20.39 17.44
N TRP A 39 9.37 20.31 17.38
CA TRP A 39 8.67 19.27 16.64
C TRP A 39 8.39 19.70 15.20
N TYR A 40 8.81 18.88 14.27
CA TYR A 40 8.41 18.95 12.87
C TYR A 40 7.14 18.16 12.68
N ARG A 41 6.10 18.82 12.23
CA ARG A 41 4.80 18.20 11.87
C ARG A 41 4.73 18.12 10.35
N PRO A 42 4.80 16.93 9.73
CA PRO A 42 4.87 16.82 8.28
C PRO A 42 3.77 17.60 7.55
N SER A 43 2.54 17.59 8.09
CA SER A 43 1.41 18.34 7.51
C SER A 43 1.55 19.88 7.58
N ARG A 44 2.54 20.42 8.28
CA ARG A 44 2.82 21.85 8.40
C ARG A 44 4.16 22.29 7.83
N GLU A 45 4.96 21.31 7.37
CA GLU A 45 6.28 21.60 6.81
C GLU A 45 6.20 21.68 5.27
N THR A 46 6.74 22.75 4.73
CA THR A 46 6.79 22.98 3.26
C THR A 46 7.83 22.12 2.55
N THR A 47 8.74 21.50 3.30
CA THR A 47 9.86 20.70 2.78
C THR A 47 9.52 19.22 2.61
N VAL A 48 8.28 18.82 2.87
CA VAL A 48 7.85 17.41 2.70
C VAL A 48 7.91 17.01 1.24
N ARG A 49 8.53 15.87 0.98
CA ARG A 49 8.63 15.26 -0.35
C ARG A 49 8.21 13.81 -0.23
N GLN A 50 7.39 13.34 -1.16
CA GLN A 50 6.92 11.97 -1.16
C GLN A 50 7.07 11.35 -2.54
N ARG A 51 7.48 10.08 -2.57
CA ARG A 51 7.57 9.26 -3.78
C ARG A 51 7.18 7.81 -3.51
N GLU A 52 6.84 7.10 -4.56
CA GLU A 52 6.86 5.64 -4.59
C GLU A 52 8.28 5.20 -4.93
N VAL A 53 8.86 4.29 -4.15
CA VAL A 53 10.21 3.76 -4.41
C VAL A 53 10.13 2.90 -5.67
N SER A 54 10.86 3.23 -6.73
CA SER A 54 10.84 2.52 -8.02
C SER A 54 9.45 2.30 -8.63
N GLY A 55 8.45 3.08 -8.20
CA GLY A 55 7.06 2.93 -8.64
C GLY A 55 6.30 1.78 -7.98
N VAL A 56 6.89 1.07 -6.99
CA VAL A 56 6.18 0.01 -6.25
C VAL A 56 5.48 0.59 -5.00
N PRO A 57 4.55 -0.16 -4.36
CA PRO A 57 3.80 0.32 -3.19
C PRO A 57 4.64 0.34 -1.90
N VAL A 58 5.79 0.99 -1.99
CA VAL A 58 6.65 1.42 -0.89
C VAL A 58 6.67 2.95 -0.93
N ILE A 59 6.04 3.59 0.02
CA ILE A 59 5.88 5.05 0.05
C ILE A 59 6.97 5.65 0.92
N GLU A 60 7.87 6.41 0.31
CA GLU A 60 8.90 7.16 1.01
C GLU A 60 8.48 8.62 1.15
N THR A 61 8.39 9.10 2.40
CA THR A 61 8.11 10.49 2.76
C THR A 61 9.34 11.05 3.46
N ARG A 62 9.87 12.16 2.97
CA ARG A 62 11.04 12.85 3.55
C ARG A 62 10.65 14.22 4.08
N ILE A 63 11.20 14.57 5.23
CA ILE A 63 11.09 15.89 5.83
C ILE A 63 12.48 16.41 6.15
N LYS A 64 12.74 17.69 5.83
CA LYS A 64 14.01 18.32 6.12
C LYS A 64 14.14 18.59 7.62
N VAL A 65 15.25 18.13 8.19
CA VAL A 65 15.65 18.40 9.58
C VAL A 65 17.07 18.96 9.60
N PRO A 66 17.55 19.52 10.71
CA PRO A 66 18.93 19.95 10.82
C PRO A 66 19.92 18.82 10.49
N GLY A 67 20.84 19.13 9.59
CA GLY A 67 21.87 18.19 9.18
C GLY A 67 21.47 17.12 8.15
N GLY A 68 20.22 17.10 7.68
CA GLY A 68 19.77 16.10 6.69
C GLY A 68 18.28 15.96 6.55
N ASP A 69 17.81 14.74 6.43
CA ASP A 69 16.40 14.38 6.29
C ASP A 69 15.99 13.34 7.35
N ALA A 70 14.77 13.42 7.84
CA ALA A 70 14.07 12.30 8.43
C ALA A 70 13.25 11.60 7.33
N VAL A 71 13.40 10.29 7.20
CA VAL A 71 12.83 9.50 6.11
C VAL A 71 11.88 8.48 6.69
N GLN A 72 10.60 8.59 6.35
CA GLN A 72 9.61 7.56 6.63
C GLN A 72 9.43 6.68 5.39
N ARG A 73 9.37 5.35 5.58
CA ARG A 73 8.94 4.39 4.56
C ARG A 73 7.78 3.58 5.08
N VAL A 74 6.72 3.50 4.29
CA VAL A 74 5.51 2.73 4.62
C VAL A 74 5.28 1.70 3.53
N TYR A 75 5.08 0.43 3.92
CA TYR A 75 4.85 -0.68 3.00
C TYR A 75 4.11 -1.83 3.66
N GLY A 76 3.46 -2.68 2.86
CA GLY A 76 2.75 -3.87 3.31
C GLY A 76 3.61 -5.13 3.22
N VAL A 77 3.41 -6.05 4.18
CA VAL A 77 4.02 -7.39 4.21
C VAL A 77 2.97 -8.45 4.50
N ALA A 78 3.15 -9.66 3.94
CA ALA A 78 2.20 -10.77 4.13
C ALA A 78 2.35 -11.51 5.46
N ASN A 79 3.44 -11.25 6.20
CA ASN A 79 3.73 -11.89 7.47
C ASN A 79 2.59 -11.69 8.47
N PHE A 80 2.37 -12.69 9.31
CA PHE A 80 1.34 -12.66 10.36
C PHE A 80 -0.10 -12.43 9.86
N GLY A 81 -0.41 -12.85 8.63
CA GLY A 81 -1.71 -12.64 7.99
C GLY A 81 -1.88 -11.26 7.35
N GLY A 82 -0.92 -10.39 7.49
CA GLY A 82 -0.86 -9.04 6.94
C GLY A 82 -0.42 -8.02 7.96
N ALA A 83 0.61 -7.25 7.60
CA ALA A 83 1.07 -6.13 8.43
C ALA A 83 1.52 -4.96 7.55
N ILE A 84 1.37 -3.76 8.09
CA ILE A 84 1.97 -2.55 7.53
C ILE A 84 3.16 -2.19 8.38
N VAL A 85 4.31 -2.03 7.73
CA VAL A 85 5.56 -1.60 8.35
C VAL A 85 5.74 -0.11 8.12
N VAL A 86 6.13 0.59 9.19
CA VAL A 86 6.54 1.98 9.17
C VAL A 86 7.99 2.05 9.64
N GLU A 87 8.90 2.37 8.73
CA GLU A 87 10.30 2.60 9.03
C GLU A 87 10.58 4.10 9.11
N ILE A 88 11.31 4.52 10.15
CA ILE A 88 11.85 5.87 10.26
C ILE A 88 13.37 5.76 10.23
N TYR A 89 13.97 6.24 9.16
CA TYR A 89 15.42 6.28 8.97
C TYR A 89 15.94 7.70 9.19
N ASN A 90 16.99 7.82 9.98
CA ASN A 90 17.66 9.08 10.21
C ASN A 90 18.77 9.30 9.17
N ASP A 91 18.45 10.07 8.12
CA ASP A 91 19.38 10.49 7.07
C ASP A 91 19.94 11.89 7.36
N SER A 92 20.30 12.13 8.63
CA SER A 92 20.92 13.38 9.08
C SER A 92 22.15 13.12 9.93
N SER A 93 22.98 14.13 10.09
CA SER A 93 24.21 14.06 10.90
C SER A 93 23.96 14.09 12.41
N LEU A 94 22.74 14.40 12.84
CA LEU A 94 22.37 14.55 14.26
C LEU A 94 21.31 13.53 14.65
N PRO A 95 21.29 13.05 15.90
CA PRO A 95 20.18 12.24 16.37
C PRO A 95 18.90 13.08 16.43
N PHE A 96 17.75 12.43 16.26
CA PHE A 96 16.44 13.01 16.49
C PHE A 96 15.54 12.03 17.25
N ALA A 97 14.34 12.47 17.66
CA ALA A 97 13.32 11.55 18.12
C ALA A 97 12.13 11.55 17.16
N VAL A 98 11.50 10.37 16.97
CA VAL A 98 10.22 10.25 16.30
C VAL A 98 9.13 10.03 17.33
N ALA A 99 7.98 10.65 17.12
CA ALA A 99 6.76 10.37 17.88
C ALA A 99 5.66 9.88 16.95
N PHE A 100 4.85 8.95 17.48
CA PHE A 100 3.59 8.54 16.88
C PHE A 100 2.44 8.93 17.81
N ASP A 101 1.32 9.37 17.26
CA ASP A 101 0.15 9.80 18.03
C ASP A 101 -0.74 8.65 18.54
N ARG A 102 -0.33 7.41 18.30
CA ARG A 102 -0.95 6.18 18.79
C ARG A 102 0.08 5.31 19.49
N GLY A 103 -0.30 4.78 20.64
CA GLY A 103 0.52 3.85 21.42
C GLY A 103 0.17 2.37 21.22
N ASP A 104 -0.83 2.06 20.42
CA ASP A 104 -1.30 0.69 20.13
C ASP A 104 -0.54 0.01 18.97
N ILE A 105 0.48 0.65 18.43
CA ILE A 105 1.38 0.10 17.41
C ILE A 105 2.42 -0.83 18.04
N SER A 106 2.84 -1.85 17.28
CA SER A 106 3.96 -2.70 17.66
C SER A 106 5.28 -2.04 17.28
N THR A 107 6.27 -2.03 18.17
CA THR A 107 7.54 -1.33 17.96
C THR A 107 8.74 -2.20 18.35
N MET A 108 9.88 -1.99 17.70
CA MET A 108 11.13 -2.72 17.98
C MET A 108 11.71 -2.41 19.38
N ARG A 109 11.35 -1.27 19.94
CA ARG A 109 11.86 -0.78 21.23
C ARG A 109 10.70 -0.26 22.05
N GLU A 110 10.87 -0.26 23.35
CA GLU A 110 9.93 0.44 24.22
C GLU A 110 10.02 1.95 24.02
N PRO A 111 8.89 2.66 24.10
CA PRO A 111 8.90 4.12 24.01
C PRO A 111 9.71 4.74 25.15
N SER A 112 10.27 5.91 24.90
CA SER A 112 10.96 6.67 25.94
C SER A 112 10.01 7.01 27.08
N PRO A 113 10.30 6.61 28.34
CA PRO A 113 9.38 6.86 29.45
C PRO A 113 9.28 8.35 29.83
N THR A 114 10.28 9.15 29.46
CA THR A 114 10.34 10.59 29.79
C THR A 114 9.72 11.47 28.70
N GLY A 115 9.33 10.89 27.57
CA GLY A 115 8.88 11.68 26.41
C GLY A 115 9.99 12.62 25.91
N VAL A 116 9.58 13.70 25.23
CA VAL A 116 10.44 14.82 24.88
C VAL A 116 9.86 16.07 25.53
N GLN A 117 10.65 16.76 26.34
CA GLN A 117 10.20 18.00 27.00
C GLN A 117 9.91 19.08 25.97
N GLY A 118 8.85 19.84 26.19
CA GLY A 118 8.68 21.17 25.66
C GLY A 118 7.69 21.37 24.51
N ILE A 119 7.00 20.35 23.99
CA ILE A 119 5.99 20.58 22.94
C ILE A 119 4.79 19.64 23.12
N ASP A 120 3.60 20.23 23.01
CA ASP A 120 2.32 19.50 23.10
C ASP A 120 2.17 18.50 21.96
N LEU A 121 2.44 17.24 22.26
CA LEU A 121 2.01 16.12 21.43
C LEU A 121 0.57 15.70 21.81
N PRO A 122 -0.16 15.10 20.86
CA PRO A 122 -1.46 14.51 21.19
C PRO A 122 -1.36 13.54 22.36
N ALA A 123 -2.39 13.49 23.19
CA ALA A 123 -2.45 12.53 24.28
C ALA A 123 -2.31 11.10 23.73
N GLY A 124 -1.56 10.25 24.43
CA GLY A 124 -1.28 8.87 24.00
C GLY A 124 -0.11 8.74 23.01
N SER A 125 0.56 9.84 22.64
CA SER A 125 1.75 9.79 21.78
C SER A 125 2.88 9.02 22.44
N VAL A 126 3.59 8.23 21.65
CA VAL A 126 4.79 7.49 22.05
C VAL A 126 6.01 7.99 21.29
N VAL A 127 7.15 8.10 21.98
CA VAL A 127 8.35 8.74 21.46
C VAL A 127 9.53 7.76 21.47
N PHE A 128 10.31 7.77 20.38
CA PHE A 128 11.47 6.89 20.20
C PHE A 128 12.70 7.69 19.73
N PRO A 129 13.85 7.55 20.39
CA PRO A 129 15.08 8.13 19.91
C PRO A 129 15.58 7.38 18.67
N VAL A 130 16.05 8.12 17.67
CA VAL A 130 16.63 7.59 16.44
C VAL A 130 18.02 8.18 16.24
N GLY A 131 19.04 7.37 16.48
CA GLY A 131 20.44 7.77 16.32
C GLY A 131 20.79 8.09 14.85
N HIS A 132 21.93 8.71 14.64
CA HIS A 132 22.49 8.97 13.31
C HIS A 132 22.59 7.66 12.50
N HIS A 133 22.09 7.70 11.27
CA HIS A 133 21.99 6.54 10.36
C HIS A 133 21.29 5.30 10.93
N ALA A 134 20.53 5.45 12.01
CA ALA A 134 19.72 4.39 12.59
C ALA A 134 18.32 4.34 11.97
N THR A 135 17.72 3.16 12.03
CA THR A 135 16.33 2.92 11.65
C THR A 135 15.52 2.50 12.88
N MET A 136 14.33 3.08 13.00
CA MET A 136 13.29 2.64 13.92
C MET A 136 12.17 2.01 13.11
N ARG A 137 11.69 0.84 13.52
CA ARG A 137 10.57 0.13 12.87
C ARG A 137 9.38 0.04 13.80
N ALA A 138 8.21 0.29 13.24
CA ALA A 138 6.91 -0.01 13.84
C ALA A 138 6.09 -0.85 12.87
N ALA A 139 5.13 -1.61 13.39
CA ALA A 139 4.23 -2.42 12.58
C ALA A 139 2.80 -2.36 13.11
N ILE A 140 1.83 -2.43 12.19
CA ILE A 140 0.39 -2.51 12.46
C ILE A 140 -0.14 -3.76 11.78
N LEU A 141 -0.80 -4.64 12.52
CA LEU A 141 -1.47 -5.82 11.97
C LEU A 141 -2.79 -5.40 11.30
N VAL A 142 -3.06 -5.95 10.11
CA VAL A 142 -4.20 -5.53 9.26
C VAL A 142 -4.98 -6.70 8.65
N GLY A 143 -4.53 -7.95 8.81
CA GLY A 143 -5.13 -9.11 8.16
C GLY A 143 -6.43 -9.57 8.80
N ALA A 144 -7.36 -10.10 7.99
CA ALA A 144 -8.57 -10.76 8.48
C ALA A 144 -8.23 -12.06 9.24
N GLY A 145 -8.86 -12.27 10.40
CA GLY A 145 -8.69 -13.49 11.21
C GLY A 145 -7.82 -13.32 12.45
N PHE A 146 -7.26 -12.14 12.66
CA PHE A 146 -6.67 -11.78 13.93
C PHE A 146 -7.64 -10.91 14.70
N ASP A 147 -7.75 -11.19 16.00
CA ASP A 147 -8.18 -10.19 16.96
C ASP A 147 -7.06 -9.12 17.01
N ALA A 148 -6.93 -8.40 15.86
CA ALA A 148 -5.85 -7.49 15.54
C ALA A 148 -5.79 -6.33 16.55
N ALA A 149 -6.92 -6.05 17.22
CA ALA A 149 -7.02 -5.04 18.25
C ALA A 149 -6.17 -5.36 19.49
N ASN A 150 -5.85 -6.63 19.74
CA ASN A 150 -5.21 -7.07 20.98
C ASN A 150 -3.82 -7.70 20.80
N ARG A 151 -3.42 -8.09 19.57
CA ARG A 151 -2.09 -8.68 19.34
C ARG A 151 -1.06 -7.61 18.99
N ARG A 152 0.03 -7.59 19.73
CA ARG A 152 1.24 -6.84 19.37
C ARG A 152 2.34 -7.80 18.94
N LEU A 153 3.08 -7.40 17.92
CA LEU A 153 4.30 -8.09 17.53
C LEU A 153 5.40 -7.78 18.55
N THR A 154 6.17 -8.80 18.88
CA THR A 154 7.40 -8.65 19.67
C THR A 154 8.48 -7.94 18.86
N ALA A 155 9.51 -7.41 19.51
CA ALA A 155 10.65 -6.78 18.84
C ALA A 155 11.32 -7.75 17.85
N GLN A 156 11.47 -9.03 18.21
CA GLN A 156 12.05 -10.06 17.37
C GLN A 156 11.19 -10.35 16.12
N GLU A 157 9.86 -10.38 16.27
CA GLU A 157 8.94 -10.56 15.15
C GLU A 157 9.04 -9.37 14.17
N ILE A 158 9.12 -8.12 14.67
CA ILE A 158 9.28 -6.92 13.85
C ILE A 158 10.63 -6.93 13.13
N GLU A 159 11.70 -7.36 13.80
CA GLU A 159 13.03 -7.47 13.20
C GLU A 159 13.05 -8.51 12.08
N SER A 160 12.26 -9.58 12.19
CA SER A 160 12.14 -10.63 11.17
C SER A 160 11.32 -10.21 9.95
N LEU A 161 10.58 -9.10 9.99
CA LEU A 161 9.81 -8.61 8.85
C LEU A 161 10.74 -8.23 7.69
N PRO A 162 10.30 -8.45 6.43
CA PRO A 162 11.05 -8.03 5.27
C PRO A 162 11.43 -6.55 5.31
N SER A 163 12.61 -6.21 4.81
CA SER A 163 13.00 -4.82 4.60
C SER A 163 12.28 -4.23 3.39
N PHE A 164 12.25 -2.89 3.28
CA PHE A 164 11.62 -2.24 2.14
C PHE A 164 12.27 -2.63 0.80
N GLU A 165 13.60 -2.89 0.77
CA GLU A 165 14.31 -3.36 -0.43
C GLU A 165 13.90 -4.79 -0.82
N GLN A 166 13.57 -5.64 0.16
CA GLN A 166 13.06 -6.99 -0.12
C GLN A 166 11.65 -6.91 -0.69
N VAL A 167 10.80 -6.04 -0.14
CA VAL A 167 9.45 -5.79 -0.65
C VAL A 167 9.51 -5.18 -2.06
N GLU A 168 10.36 -4.19 -2.30
CA GLU A 168 10.60 -3.59 -3.62
C GLU A 168 10.99 -4.67 -4.64
N ARG A 169 12.00 -5.49 -4.34
CA ARG A 169 12.42 -6.59 -5.22
C ARG A 169 11.30 -7.60 -5.48
N GLY A 170 10.50 -7.92 -4.46
CA GLY A 170 9.35 -8.80 -4.59
C GLY A 170 8.31 -8.28 -5.58
N TRP A 171 7.96 -6.99 -5.48
CA TRP A 171 7.04 -6.36 -6.41
C TRP A 171 7.58 -6.27 -7.84
N LEU A 172 8.84 -5.85 -8.01
CA LEU A 172 9.48 -5.79 -9.32
C LEU A 172 9.58 -7.19 -9.95
N GLY A 173 9.93 -8.21 -9.16
CA GLY A 173 9.93 -9.61 -9.61
C GLY A 173 8.55 -10.10 -10.04
N ALA A 174 7.50 -9.76 -9.27
CA ALA A 174 6.13 -10.12 -9.64
C ALA A 174 5.69 -9.48 -10.96
N LEU A 175 6.11 -8.27 -11.23
CA LEU A 175 5.80 -7.58 -12.50
C LEU A 175 6.61 -8.10 -13.70
N GLN A 176 7.77 -8.74 -13.48
CA GLN A 176 8.55 -9.35 -14.57
C GLN A 176 7.86 -10.56 -15.20
N ILE A 177 6.94 -11.21 -14.48
CA ILE A 177 6.13 -12.34 -14.99
C ILE A 177 5.07 -11.86 -15.98
N SER A 178 4.72 -10.59 -15.93
CA SER A 178 3.71 -9.96 -16.80
C SER A 178 4.24 -9.65 -18.21
N SER A 179 3.33 -9.26 -19.11
CA SER A 179 3.71 -8.74 -20.42
C SER A 179 4.70 -7.59 -20.28
N ARG A 180 5.87 -7.73 -20.91
CA ARG A 180 6.93 -6.73 -20.83
C ARG A 180 6.57 -5.52 -21.72
N VAL A 181 6.70 -4.34 -21.15
CA VAL A 181 6.62 -3.07 -21.88
C VAL A 181 7.87 -2.29 -21.54
N ASP A 182 8.74 -2.13 -22.52
CA ASP A 182 9.96 -1.32 -22.40
C ASP A 182 9.66 0.12 -22.78
N VAL A 183 9.80 1.02 -21.79
CA VAL A 183 9.65 2.45 -21.99
C VAL A 183 11.02 3.09 -21.80
N PRO A 184 11.60 3.75 -22.81
CA PRO A 184 12.94 4.33 -22.72
C PRO A 184 13.08 5.42 -21.65
N ASN A 185 12.00 6.11 -21.33
CA ASN A 185 11.98 7.17 -20.34
C ASN A 185 11.74 6.59 -18.93
N LEU A 186 12.71 6.76 -18.02
CA LEU A 186 12.64 6.23 -16.65
C LEU A 186 11.45 6.74 -15.85
N SER A 187 11.03 7.99 -16.05
CA SER A 187 9.86 8.54 -15.36
C SER A 187 8.57 7.85 -15.80
N TRP A 188 8.41 7.59 -17.10
CA TRP A 188 7.26 6.86 -17.65
C TRP A 188 7.27 5.39 -17.21
N SER A 189 8.46 4.78 -17.14
CA SER A 189 8.62 3.41 -16.64
C SER A 189 8.14 3.30 -15.19
N SER A 190 8.52 4.25 -14.34
CA SER A 190 8.07 4.30 -12.94
C SER A 190 6.54 4.49 -12.83
N VAL A 191 5.95 5.36 -13.65
CA VAL A 191 4.49 5.55 -13.70
C VAL A 191 3.78 4.27 -14.13
N LEU A 192 4.28 3.58 -15.16
CA LEU A 192 3.71 2.31 -15.61
C LEU A 192 3.78 1.24 -14.51
N THR A 193 4.93 1.12 -13.83
CA THR A 193 5.11 0.23 -12.68
C THR A 193 4.08 0.53 -11.59
N SER A 194 3.92 1.81 -11.23
CA SER A 194 2.94 2.25 -10.23
C SER A 194 1.50 1.88 -10.61
N GLN A 195 1.08 2.09 -11.86
CA GLN A 195 -0.27 1.73 -12.30
C GLN A 195 -0.50 0.21 -12.26
N ARG A 196 0.48 -0.60 -12.68
CA ARG A 196 0.41 -2.06 -12.60
C ARG A 196 0.30 -2.55 -11.15
N CYS A 197 1.10 -1.99 -10.24
CA CYS A 197 1.00 -2.30 -8.82
C CYS A 197 -0.38 -1.94 -8.25
N LYS A 198 -0.97 -0.81 -8.66
CA LYS A 198 -2.32 -0.40 -8.21
C LYS A 198 -3.39 -1.40 -8.62
N VAL A 199 -3.34 -1.90 -9.85
CA VAL A 199 -4.25 -2.98 -10.30
C VAL A 199 -4.09 -4.22 -9.43
N LEU A 200 -2.86 -4.64 -9.12
CA LEU A 200 -2.61 -5.81 -8.28
C LEU A 200 -2.96 -5.61 -6.80
N LEU A 201 -3.04 -4.36 -6.34
CA LEU A 201 -3.47 -4.01 -4.98
C LEU A 201 -4.99 -3.82 -4.87
N SER A 202 -5.70 -3.51 -5.97
CA SER A 202 -7.14 -3.26 -5.91
C SER A 202 -7.88 -4.50 -5.42
N ASN A 203 -8.86 -4.30 -4.55
CA ASN A 203 -9.81 -5.33 -4.17
C ASN A 203 -11.16 -4.99 -4.81
N SER A 204 -11.49 -5.70 -5.88
CA SER A 204 -12.72 -5.47 -6.65
C SER A 204 -13.79 -6.53 -6.41
N ALA A 205 -13.66 -7.35 -5.34
CA ALA A 205 -14.62 -8.40 -5.04
C ALA A 205 -16.06 -7.86 -4.85
N GLU A 206 -16.20 -6.70 -4.23
CA GLU A 206 -17.51 -6.05 -4.02
C GLU A 206 -18.21 -5.63 -5.33
N LEU A 207 -17.45 -5.46 -6.42
CA LEU A 207 -18.00 -5.05 -7.71
C LEU A 207 -18.80 -6.18 -8.37
N ALA A 208 -18.54 -7.43 -8.05
CA ALA A 208 -19.25 -8.59 -8.62
C ALA A 208 -20.73 -8.61 -8.26
N GLU A 209 -21.09 -8.16 -7.07
CA GLU A 209 -22.46 -8.14 -6.54
C GLU A 209 -23.21 -6.83 -6.86
N SER A 210 -22.51 -5.84 -7.41
CA SER A 210 -23.12 -4.53 -7.70
C SER A 210 -24.28 -4.62 -8.69
N SER A 211 -25.34 -3.87 -8.43
CA SER A 211 -26.45 -3.70 -9.39
C SER A 211 -26.10 -2.75 -10.54
N ASP A 212 -25.06 -1.93 -10.40
CA ASP A 212 -24.60 -1.00 -11.44
C ASP A 212 -23.77 -1.74 -12.49
N ILE A 213 -24.25 -1.72 -13.74
CA ILE A 213 -23.60 -2.38 -14.86
C ILE A 213 -22.21 -1.80 -15.17
N ASN A 214 -21.98 -0.52 -14.90
CA ASN A 214 -20.66 0.09 -15.11
C ASN A 214 -19.62 -0.52 -14.18
N LEU A 215 -19.99 -0.80 -12.93
CA LEU A 215 -19.09 -1.48 -11.98
C LEU A 215 -18.80 -2.93 -12.40
N VAL A 216 -19.76 -3.60 -13.06
CA VAL A 216 -19.53 -4.94 -13.63
C VAL A 216 -18.59 -4.89 -14.83
N VAL A 217 -18.68 -3.85 -15.65
CA VAL A 217 -17.71 -3.58 -16.74
C VAL A 217 -16.32 -3.36 -16.16
N ASP A 218 -16.20 -2.52 -15.14
CA ASP A 218 -14.90 -2.25 -14.47
C ASP A 218 -14.31 -3.51 -13.86
N LEU A 219 -15.14 -4.40 -13.30
CA LEU A 219 -14.71 -5.71 -12.81
C LEU A 219 -14.08 -6.56 -13.92
N LEU A 220 -14.74 -6.70 -15.06
CA LEU A 220 -14.20 -7.49 -16.17
C LEU A 220 -12.89 -6.92 -16.71
N LEU A 221 -12.77 -5.59 -16.79
CA LEU A 221 -11.55 -4.92 -17.20
C LEU A 221 -10.42 -5.15 -16.17
N ASP A 222 -10.72 -5.07 -14.88
CA ASP A 222 -9.76 -5.38 -13.80
C ASP A 222 -9.26 -6.83 -13.90
N ARG A 223 -10.17 -7.81 -14.05
CA ARG A 223 -9.79 -9.23 -14.16
C ARG A 223 -8.94 -9.50 -15.41
N ALA A 224 -9.29 -8.91 -16.53
CA ALA A 224 -8.50 -9.00 -17.74
C ALA A 224 -7.08 -8.43 -17.55
N GLU A 225 -6.95 -7.29 -16.91
CA GLU A 225 -5.64 -6.67 -16.64
C GLU A 225 -4.83 -7.48 -15.64
N ARG A 226 -5.44 -8.02 -14.57
CA ARG A 226 -4.78 -8.91 -13.61
C ARG A 226 -4.21 -10.17 -14.26
N VAL A 227 -4.96 -10.78 -15.17
CA VAL A 227 -4.46 -11.94 -15.92
C VAL A 227 -3.29 -11.55 -16.83
N ARG A 228 -3.30 -10.36 -17.44
CA ARG A 228 -2.13 -9.82 -18.16
C ARG A 228 -0.93 -9.58 -17.25
N LEU A 229 -1.18 -9.23 -15.99
CA LEU A 229 -0.18 -9.02 -14.96
C LEU A 229 0.26 -10.31 -14.25
N GLY A 230 -0.20 -11.49 -14.72
CA GLY A 230 0.26 -12.80 -14.30
C GLY A 230 -0.57 -13.45 -13.20
N ASP A 231 -1.79 -13.00 -12.94
CA ASP A 231 -2.74 -13.75 -12.12
C ASP A 231 -3.21 -14.98 -12.88
N LYS A 232 -3.49 -16.09 -12.15
CA LYS A 232 -3.96 -17.33 -12.76
C LYS A 232 -5.40 -17.13 -13.25
N PRO A 233 -5.69 -17.35 -14.56
CA PRO A 233 -7.04 -17.14 -15.08
C PRO A 233 -8.10 -18.00 -14.37
N ALA A 234 -7.76 -19.21 -14.00
CA ALA A 234 -8.67 -20.16 -13.38
C ALA A 234 -9.36 -19.66 -12.10
N GLN A 235 -8.70 -18.77 -11.36
CA GLN A 235 -9.28 -18.20 -10.13
C GLN A 235 -10.44 -17.21 -10.39
N TRP A 236 -10.58 -16.73 -11.63
CA TRP A 236 -11.55 -15.69 -11.99
C TRP A 236 -12.69 -16.21 -12.91
N VAL A 237 -12.68 -17.50 -13.30
CA VAL A 237 -13.60 -18.05 -14.32
C VAL A 237 -15.05 -17.84 -13.94
N ASP A 238 -15.45 -18.24 -12.74
CA ASP A 238 -16.85 -18.17 -12.31
C ASP A 238 -17.35 -16.73 -12.23
N GLU A 239 -16.55 -15.85 -11.64
CA GLU A 239 -16.87 -14.42 -11.51
C GLU A 239 -16.97 -13.74 -12.88
N VAL A 240 -16.01 -14.02 -13.77
CA VAL A 240 -16.00 -13.48 -15.14
C VAL A 240 -17.17 -14.02 -15.96
N ALA A 241 -17.54 -15.30 -15.83
CA ALA A 241 -18.68 -15.87 -16.53
C ALA A 241 -20.01 -15.20 -16.10
N VAL A 242 -20.23 -15.07 -14.79
CA VAL A 242 -21.44 -14.41 -14.24
C VAL A 242 -21.51 -12.92 -14.68
N ALA A 243 -20.41 -12.19 -14.57
CA ALA A 243 -20.35 -10.80 -14.98
C ALA A 243 -20.57 -10.62 -16.49
N THR A 244 -20.02 -11.51 -17.31
CA THR A 244 -20.21 -11.54 -18.78
C THR A 244 -21.67 -11.75 -19.14
N GLU A 245 -22.35 -12.73 -18.51
CA GLU A 245 -23.79 -12.99 -18.74
C GLU A 245 -24.64 -11.77 -18.41
N ARG A 246 -24.31 -11.05 -17.33
CA ARG A 246 -25.03 -9.83 -16.95
C ARG A 246 -24.90 -8.73 -17.99
N ILE A 247 -23.70 -8.49 -18.52
CA ILE A 247 -23.48 -7.49 -19.58
C ILE A 247 -24.23 -7.90 -20.85
N LEU A 248 -24.17 -9.15 -21.25
CA LEU A 248 -24.87 -9.65 -22.44
C LEU A 248 -26.39 -9.49 -22.31
N LYS A 249 -26.97 -9.78 -21.13
CA LYS A 249 -28.39 -9.53 -20.86
C LYS A 249 -28.76 -8.05 -20.95
N GLN A 250 -27.89 -7.16 -20.47
CA GLN A 250 -28.11 -5.72 -20.58
C GLN A 250 -28.05 -5.25 -22.06
N CYS A 251 -27.03 -5.68 -22.80
CA CYS A 251 -26.90 -5.35 -24.23
C CYS A 251 -28.12 -5.84 -25.04
N ALA A 252 -28.62 -7.04 -24.76
CA ALA A 252 -29.83 -7.58 -25.38
C ALA A 252 -31.07 -6.74 -25.06
N LYS A 253 -31.20 -6.25 -23.83
CA LYS A 253 -32.30 -5.40 -23.41
C LYS A 253 -32.26 -4.02 -24.05
N THR A 254 -31.08 -3.42 -24.18
CA THR A 254 -30.89 -2.08 -24.77
C THR A 254 -30.78 -2.12 -26.29
N GLN A 255 -30.65 -3.30 -26.88
CA GLN A 255 -30.38 -3.52 -28.31
C GLN A 255 -29.18 -2.71 -28.82
N SER A 256 -28.22 -2.43 -27.95
CA SER A 256 -27.00 -1.69 -28.27
C SER A 256 -25.85 -2.20 -27.41
N VAL A 257 -24.62 -2.08 -27.96
CA VAL A 257 -23.39 -2.34 -27.24
C VAL A 257 -22.56 -1.07 -27.24
N GLN A 258 -22.19 -0.60 -26.05
CA GLN A 258 -21.30 0.55 -25.94
C GLN A 258 -19.83 0.07 -26.05
N TRP A 259 -18.94 0.96 -26.48
CA TRP A 259 -17.53 0.63 -26.71
C TRP A 259 -16.83 0.07 -25.46
N PHE A 260 -17.21 0.52 -24.26
CA PHE A 260 -16.66 0.04 -22.99
C PHE A 260 -17.18 -1.37 -22.62
N GLU A 261 -18.43 -1.69 -22.96
CA GLU A 261 -19.02 -3.04 -22.80
C GLU A 261 -18.33 -4.02 -23.78
N GLU A 262 -18.12 -3.62 -25.03
CA GLU A 262 -17.38 -4.42 -26.01
C GLU A 262 -15.96 -4.73 -25.53
N ARG A 263 -15.25 -3.72 -25.03
CA ARG A 263 -13.89 -3.89 -24.46
C ARG A 263 -13.88 -4.83 -23.27
N ALA A 264 -14.87 -4.75 -22.38
CA ALA A 264 -15.00 -5.65 -21.22
C ALA A 264 -15.26 -7.10 -21.65
N LEU A 265 -16.15 -7.31 -22.64
CA LEU A 265 -16.44 -8.64 -23.19
C LEU A 265 -15.21 -9.26 -23.88
N LEU A 266 -14.42 -8.47 -24.62
CA LEU A 266 -13.14 -8.92 -25.18
C LEU A 266 -12.16 -9.33 -24.06
N GLY A 267 -12.09 -8.55 -23.00
CA GLY A 267 -11.30 -8.88 -21.82
C GLY A 267 -11.73 -10.18 -21.14
N ALA A 268 -13.04 -10.36 -20.97
CA ALA A 268 -13.62 -11.58 -20.43
C ALA A 268 -13.29 -12.80 -21.29
N GLY A 269 -13.44 -12.67 -22.61
CA GLY A 269 -13.07 -13.74 -23.58
C GLY A 269 -11.61 -14.13 -23.47
N MET A 270 -10.71 -13.19 -23.24
CA MET A 270 -9.28 -13.48 -23.01
C MET A 270 -9.06 -14.27 -21.70
N VAL A 271 -9.74 -13.91 -20.61
CA VAL A 271 -9.61 -14.63 -19.32
C VAL A 271 -10.12 -16.06 -19.45
N LEU A 272 -11.31 -16.24 -20.03
CA LEU A 272 -11.94 -17.55 -20.18
C LEU A 272 -11.14 -18.46 -21.12
N ASN A 273 -10.63 -17.93 -22.24
CA ASN A 273 -9.80 -18.70 -23.16
C ASN A 273 -8.52 -19.20 -22.49
N ARG A 274 -7.81 -18.32 -21.80
CA ARG A 274 -6.57 -18.69 -21.09
C ARG A 274 -6.82 -19.68 -19.94
N ALA A 275 -7.99 -19.65 -19.31
CA ALA A 275 -8.36 -20.62 -18.30
C ALA A 275 -8.61 -22.02 -18.89
N GLY A 276 -9.11 -22.10 -20.13
CA GLY A 276 -9.30 -23.36 -20.86
C GLY A 276 -8.01 -23.96 -21.42
N GLU A 277 -6.94 -23.16 -21.54
CA GLU A 277 -5.61 -23.58 -21.98
C GLU A 277 -4.70 -24.09 -20.85
N SER A 278 -5.11 -23.94 -19.59
CA SER A 278 -4.36 -24.30 -18.39
C SER A 278 -4.87 -25.59 -17.76
#